data_d4e22e31650a2223c2365dabcd28b460
#
_entry.id   d4e22e31650a2223c2365dabcd28b460
#
_cell.length_a   1.000
_cell.length_b   1.000
_cell.length_c   1.000
_cell.angle_alpha   90.00
_cell.angle_beta   90.00
_cell.angle_gamma   90.00
#
_symmetry.space_group_name_H-M   'P 1'
#
loop_
_entity.id
_entity.type
_entity.pdbx_description
1 polymer ?
#
loop_
_entity_poly.entity_id
_entity_poly.type
_entity_poly.pdbx_seq_one_letter_code
_entity_poly.pdbx_strand_id
1 'polypeptide(L)'
;MKPYWVSDDGAIAVFCAPWENVHAAGLVPVRDVALVHADPPYGVSERTERAKAGRGKVAKANDWPAVHGDDRPFDPAPLLALERRLVMWGANHYSVPGSPSWVTWDKREDTTPDDNADCELAWTNLGGPARIFRHLWRGTCRASETGTPHLGPTQKPIALSTYVFQRAKLKRGDLVLVPYLGSGPDLPAAVAMGLRVIACDVERWCCDTAIGRLGAITNERAAEPVGPLFSR
;
A
#
# COMPACT_ATOMS: atom_id res chain seq x y z
N MET A 1 -19.49 -12.33 6.49
CA MET A 1 -18.51 -12.09 5.39
C MET A 1 -17.36 -13.09 5.54
N LYS A 2 -16.72 -13.53 4.46
CA LYS A 2 -15.53 -14.39 4.50
C LYS A 2 -14.41 -13.74 3.68
N PRO A 3 -13.13 -14.03 3.97
CA PRO A 3 -12.03 -13.57 3.15
C PRO A 3 -12.16 -14.03 1.69
N TYR A 4 -11.68 -13.20 0.78
CA TYR A 4 -11.52 -13.56 -0.63
C TYR A 4 -10.41 -14.59 -0.82
N TRP A 5 -9.32 -14.40 -0.07
CA TRP A 5 -8.17 -15.31 -0.05
C TRP A 5 -7.49 -15.30 1.32
N VAL A 6 -6.88 -16.41 1.70
CA VAL A 6 -6.09 -16.56 2.92
C VAL A 6 -4.83 -17.34 2.59
N SER A 7 -3.68 -16.92 3.11
CA SER A 7 -2.42 -17.67 2.97
C SER A 7 -2.49 -19.04 3.66
N ASP A 8 -1.68 -20.00 3.22
CA ASP A 8 -1.69 -21.38 3.74
C ASP A 8 -1.42 -21.45 5.24
N ASP A 9 -0.59 -20.54 5.77
CA ASP A 9 -0.28 -20.40 7.19
C ASP A 9 -1.33 -19.58 7.97
N GLY A 10 -2.33 -19.02 7.29
CA GLY A 10 -3.36 -18.17 7.87
C GLY A 10 -2.88 -16.79 8.33
N ALA A 11 -1.65 -16.40 8.01
CA ALA A 11 -1.07 -15.14 8.45
C ALA A 11 -1.60 -13.93 7.67
N ILE A 12 -2.04 -14.12 6.43
CA ILE A 12 -2.53 -13.06 5.56
C ILE A 12 -3.97 -13.39 5.14
N ALA A 13 -4.88 -12.45 5.32
CA ALA A 13 -6.24 -12.50 4.80
C ALA A 13 -6.51 -11.29 3.91
N VAL A 14 -6.99 -11.55 2.69
CA VAL A 14 -7.39 -10.53 1.71
C VAL A 14 -8.91 -10.53 1.58
N PHE A 15 -9.53 -9.36 1.67
CA PHE A 15 -10.96 -9.14 1.49
C PHE A 15 -11.20 -8.29 0.24
N CYS A 16 -12.00 -8.78 -0.69
CA CYS A 16 -12.48 -8.01 -1.83
C CYS A 16 -13.76 -7.26 -1.41
N ALA A 17 -13.59 -6.21 -0.60
CA ALA A 17 -14.65 -5.38 -0.02
C ALA A 17 -14.07 -4.10 0.58
N PRO A 18 -14.89 -3.04 0.77
CA PRO A 18 -14.50 -1.89 1.58
C PRO A 18 -14.08 -2.35 2.99
N TRP A 19 -12.97 -1.80 3.49
CA TRP A 19 -12.45 -2.16 4.81
C TRP A 19 -13.43 -1.84 5.94
N GLU A 20 -14.26 -0.81 5.78
CA GLU A 20 -15.31 -0.43 6.73
C GLU A 20 -16.32 -1.57 6.91
N ASN A 21 -16.67 -2.25 5.83
CA ASN A 21 -17.60 -3.38 5.86
C ASN A 21 -16.97 -4.60 6.57
N VAL A 22 -15.67 -4.82 6.33
CA VAL A 22 -14.90 -5.89 7.01
C VAL A 22 -14.79 -5.60 8.51
N HIS A 23 -14.54 -4.34 8.85
CA HIS A 23 -14.51 -3.87 10.24
C HIS A 23 -15.88 -4.00 10.92
N ALA A 24 -16.94 -3.51 10.29
CA ALA A 24 -18.31 -3.59 10.80
C ALA A 24 -18.78 -5.05 11.00
N ALA A 25 -18.26 -5.98 10.20
CA ALA A 25 -18.51 -7.41 10.36
C ALA A 25 -17.70 -8.05 11.51
N GLY A 26 -16.91 -7.26 12.27
CA GLY A 26 -16.09 -7.75 13.39
C GLY A 26 -14.86 -8.57 12.98
N LEU A 27 -14.45 -8.50 11.71
CA LEU A 27 -13.34 -9.29 11.16
C LEU A 27 -11.99 -8.58 11.28
N VAL A 28 -11.96 -7.33 11.71
CA VAL A 28 -10.74 -6.58 12.04
C VAL A 28 -10.64 -6.48 13.56
N PRO A 29 -9.74 -7.22 14.22
CA PRO A 29 -9.50 -7.11 15.65
C PRO A 29 -8.71 -5.84 15.95
N VAL A 30 -9.38 -4.68 15.93
CA VAL A 30 -8.74 -3.34 15.98
C VAL A 30 -7.78 -3.21 17.16
N ARG A 31 -8.09 -3.83 18.30
CA ARG A 31 -7.22 -3.75 19.50
C ARG A 31 -5.84 -4.38 19.27
N ASP A 32 -5.75 -5.38 18.40
CA ASP A 32 -4.53 -6.13 18.09
C ASP A 32 -3.77 -5.53 16.90
N VAL A 33 -4.36 -4.57 16.18
CA VAL A 33 -3.71 -3.90 15.06
C VAL A 33 -2.54 -3.06 15.56
N ALA A 34 -1.34 -3.47 15.20
CA ALA A 34 -0.10 -2.77 15.55
C ALA A 34 0.17 -1.57 14.63
N LEU A 35 -0.32 -1.63 13.39
CA LEU A 35 -0.21 -0.55 12.40
C LEU A 35 -1.37 -0.60 11.41
N VAL A 36 -1.92 0.55 11.09
CA VAL A 36 -2.72 0.77 9.88
C VAL A 36 -1.82 1.44 8.84
N HIS A 37 -1.65 0.82 7.68
CA HIS A 37 -0.88 1.38 6.55
C HIS A 37 -1.83 1.60 5.39
N ALA A 38 -2.16 2.86 5.13
CA ALA A 38 -3.19 3.27 4.19
C ALA A 38 -2.61 4.07 3.02
N ASP A 39 -2.99 3.67 1.81
CA ASP A 39 -2.73 4.38 0.56
C ASP A 39 -4.08 4.58 -0.16
N PRO A 40 -4.94 5.48 0.38
CA PRO A 40 -6.28 5.69 -0.16
C PRO A 40 -6.24 6.36 -1.53
N PRO A 41 -7.35 6.39 -2.28
CA PRO A 41 -7.49 7.29 -3.42
C PRO A 41 -7.38 8.75 -2.92
N TYR A 42 -6.59 9.58 -3.63
CA TYR A 42 -6.29 10.96 -3.16
C TYR A 42 -7.35 11.98 -3.52
N GLY A 43 -8.28 11.62 -4.41
CA GLY A 43 -9.31 12.54 -4.93
C GLY A 43 -8.77 13.52 -5.98
N VAL A 44 -7.75 13.11 -6.72
CA VAL A 44 -7.09 13.93 -7.75
C VAL A 44 -7.47 13.54 -9.16
N SER A 45 -8.33 12.54 -9.32
CA SER A 45 -8.73 11.98 -10.61
C SER A 45 -7.51 11.58 -11.45
N GLU A 46 -6.62 10.77 -10.85
CA GLU A 46 -5.37 10.34 -11.49
C GLU A 46 -5.63 9.76 -12.88
N ARG A 47 -4.91 10.27 -13.86
CA ARG A 47 -5.05 9.83 -15.24
C ARG A 47 -4.40 8.46 -15.41
N THR A 48 -5.22 7.43 -15.47
CA THR A 48 -4.78 6.05 -15.72
C THR A 48 -4.61 5.75 -17.21
N GLU A 49 -5.23 6.57 -18.09
CA GLU A 49 -5.04 6.53 -19.52
C GLU A 49 -3.81 7.39 -19.89
N ARG A 50 -2.78 6.78 -20.43
CA ARG A 50 -1.71 7.54 -21.06
C ARG A 50 -2.26 8.17 -22.34
N ALA A 51 -2.20 9.51 -22.45
CA ALA A 51 -2.42 10.21 -23.69
C ALA A 51 -1.64 9.53 -24.81
N LYS A 52 -2.28 9.25 -25.95
CA LYS A 52 -1.63 8.70 -27.14
C LYS A 52 -0.45 9.58 -27.47
N ALA A 53 0.74 9.13 -27.11
CA ALA A 53 1.96 9.92 -27.26
C ALA A 53 2.18 10.26 -28.73
N GLY A 54 2.34 11.54 -29.00
CA GLY A 54 2.74 12.01 -30.31
C GLY A 54 4.13 11.47 -30.68
N ARG A 55 4.28 11.01 -31.92
CA ARG A 55 5.49 10.69 -32.67
C ARG A 55 6.73 10.25 -31.84
N GLY A 56 6.83 8.95 -31.58
CA GLY A 56 8.03 8.31 -31.05
C GLY A 56 7.79 6.81 -30.82
N LYS A 57 8.85 5.99 -30.80
CA LYS A 57 8.76 4.57 -30.41
C LYS A 57 8.54 4.50 -28.88
N VAL A 58 7.30 4.61 -28.46
CA VAL A 58 6.91 4.52 -27.05
C VAL A 58 6.42 3.10 -26.80
N ALA A 59 6.81 2.53 -25.66
CA ALA A 59 6.27 1.26 -25.20
C ALA A 59 4.72 1.32 -25.16
N LYS A 60 4.08 0.19 -25.45
CA LYS A 60 2.61 0.06 -25.42
C LYS A 60 2.09 0.65 -24.12
N ALA A 61 1.21 1.66 -24.19
CA ALA A 61 0.52 2.17 -23.01
C ALA A 61 -0.35 1.06 -22.44
N ASN A 62 -0.25 0.81 -21.14
CA ASN A 62 -1.21 -0.04 -20.45
C ASN A 62 -2.41 0.84 -20.13
N ASP A 63 -3.59 0.49 -20.66
CA ASP A 63 -4.85 1.07 -20.25
C ASP A 63 -5.24 0.41 -18.92
N TRP A 64 -5.04 1.13 -17.83
CA TRP A 64 -5.47 0.70 -16.51
C TRP A 64 -6.89 1.19 -16.22
N PRO A 65 -7.68 0.44 -15.44
CA PRO A 65 -8.94 0.96 -14.92
C PRO A 65 -8.71 2.26 -14.10
N ALA A 66 -9.70 3.14 -14.09
CA ALA A 66 -9.68 4.30 -13.20
C ALA A 66 -9.55 3.85 -11.74
N VAL A 67 -8.83 4.62 -10.94
CA VAL A 67 -8.71 4.33 -9.50
C VAL A 67 -10.05 4.57 -8.83
N HIS A 68 -10.58 3.54 -8.18
CA HIS A 68 -11.88 3.61 -7.53
C HIS A 68 -11.89 4.68 -6.43
N GLY A 69 -12.86 5.59 -6.49
CA GLY A 69 -13.04 6.64 -5.48
C GLY A 69 -12.08 7.82 -5.59
N ASP A 70 -11.22 7.88 -6.62
CA ASP A 70 -10.28 8.99 -6.83
C ASP A 70 -10.95 10.21 -7.52
N ASP A 71 -12.23 10.11 -7.85
CA ASP A 71 -13.07 11.17 -8.43
C ASP A 71 -13.71 12.08 -7.37
N ARG A 72 -13.45 11.88 -6.10
CA ARG A 72 -14.01 12.61 -4.97
C ARG A 72 -12.99 12.77 -3.84
N PRO A 73 -13.10 13.85 -3.02
CA PRO A 73 -12.22 14.04 -1.87
C PRO A 73 -12.25 12.84 -0.92
N PHE A 74 -11.06 12.43 -0.47
CA PHE A 74 -10.93 11.39 0.54
C PHE A 74 -11.23 11.93 1.94
N ASP A 75 -12.03 11.18 2.73
CA ASP A 75 -12.29 11.47 4.14
C ASP A 75 -11.43 10.54 5.03
N PRO A 76 -10.41 11.06 5.74
CA PRO A 76 -9.58 10.27 6.64
C PRO A 76 -10.23 9.96 7.99
N ALA A 77 -11.39 10.57 8.34
CA ALA A 77 -12.00 10.45 9.66
C ALA A 77 -12.26 9.00 10.11
N PRO A 78 -12.73 8.06 9.24
CA PRO A 78 -12.91 6.67 9.66
C PRO A 78 -11.62 5.98 10.08
N LEU A 79 -10.49 6.25 9.40
CA LEU A 79 -9.18 5.69 9.75
C LEU A 79 -8.64 6.30 11.05
N LEU A 80 -8.80 7.61 11.21
CA LEU A 80 -8.38 8.32 12.43
C LEU A 80 -9.17 7.83 13.66
N ALA A 81 -10.46 7.51 13.49
CA ALA A 81 -11.32 6.99 14.55
C ALA A 81 -10.92 5.60 15.06
N LEU A 82 -10.08 4.86 14.33
CA LEU A 82 -9.54 3.59 14.82
C LEU A 82 -8.60 3.78 16.02
N GLU A 83 -8.05 4.98 16.22
CA GLU A 83 -7.11 5.32 17.31
C GLU A 83 -5.91 4.36 17.37
N ARG A 84 -5.43 3.93 16.21
CA ARG A 84 -4.28 3.06 16.05
C ARG A 84 -3.07 3.82 15.50
N ARG A 85 -1.91 3.19 15.57
CA ARG A 85 -0.74 3.68 14.86
C ARG A 85 -1.06 3.66 13.37
N LEU A 86 -0.82 4.79 12.70
CA LEU A 86 -1.36 5.03 11.37
C LEU A 86 -0.32 5.74 10.50
N VAL A 87 -0.18 5.28 9.27
CA VAL A 87 0.53 5.94 8.18
C VAL A 87 -0.43 6.05 7.00
N MET A 88 -0.66 7.28 6.52
CA MET A 88 -1.55 7.57 5.39
C MET A 88 -0.80 8.32 4.29
N TRP A 89 -0.69 7.72 3.11
CA TRP A 89 -0.09 8.34 1.92
C TRP A 89 -1.05 9.34 1.27
N GLY A 90 -0.51 10.30 0.51
CA GLY A 90 -1.29 11.33 -0.16
C GLY A 90 -1.90 12.37 0.77
N ALA A 91 -1.41 12.46 2.00
CA ALA A 91 -2.00 13.32 3.04
C ALA A 91 -1.88 14.83 2.77
N ASN A 92 -1.20 15.23 1.72
CA ASN A 92 -1.21 16.60 1.19
C ASN A 92 -2.45 16.92 0.35
N HIS A 93 -3.28 15.93 0.01
CA HIS A 93 -4.49 16.11 -0.81
C HIS A 93 -5.79 16.17 0.03
N TYR A 94 -5.73 15.88 1.33
CA TYR A 94 -6.88 15.86 2.22
C TYR A 94 -6.54 16.37 3.62
N SER A 95 -7.56 16.74 4.41
CA SER A 95 -7.37 17.27 5.76
C SER A 95 -6.90 16.19 6.74
N VAL A 96 -5.80 16.48 7.46
CA VAL A 96 -5.28 15.64 8.53
C VAL A 96 -4.98 16.48 9.77
N PRO A 97 -4.99 15.88 10.98
CA PRO A 97 -4.56 16.58 12.19
C PRO A 97 -3.10 17.02 12.10
N GLY A 98 -2.72 18.07 12.82
CA GLY A 98 -1.32 18.49 12.94
C GLY A 98 -0.46 17.34 13.47
N SER A 99 0.68 17.09 12.83
CA SER A 99 1.67 16.10 13.30
C SER A 99 3.08 16.56 12.93
N PRO A 100 4.08 16.42 13.83
CA PRO A 100 5.47 16.62 13.49
C PRO A 100 6.06 15.44 12.70
N SER A 101 5.34 14.31 12.65
CA SER A 101 5.83 13.05 12.11
C SER A 101 5.28 12.82 10.71
N TRP A 102 6.10 13.11 9.71
CA TRP A 102 5.80 12.89 8.31
C TRP A 102 6.82 11.94 7.68
N VAL A 103 6.42 11.26 6.62
CA VAL A 103 7.33 10.54 5.73
C VAL A 103 7.22 11.15 4.35
N THR A 104 8.35 11.52 3.78
CA THR A 104 8.47 11.92 2.38
C THR A 104 9.15 10.80 1.62
N TRP A 105 8.47 10.23 0.64
CA TRP A 105 9.11 9.34 -0.31
C TRP A 105 9.64 10.16 -1.50
N ASP A 106 10.95 10.34 -1.53
CA ASP A 106 11.69 10.93 -2.64
C ASP A 106 11.87 9.86 -3.73
N LYS A 107 11.23 10.09 -4.88
CA LYS A 107 11.16 9.14 -6.00
C LYS A 107 12.26 9.37 -7.05
N ARG A 108 13.13 10.34 -6.84
CA ARG A 108 14.13 10.78 -7.81
C ARG A 108 15.55 10.59 -7.31
N GLU A 109 16.47 10.45 -8.25
CA GLU A 109 17.93 10.52 -8.01
C GLU A 109 18.55 11.81 -8.57
N ASP A 110 17.81 12.52 -9.42
CA ASP A 110 18.25 13.74 -10.08
C ASP A 110 17.24 14.88 -9.92
N THR A 111 17.64 16.06 -10.36
CA THR A 111 16.84 17.28 -10.34
C THR A 111 16.21 17.61 -11.71
N THR A 112 16.23 16.67 -12.65
CA THR A 112 15.66 16.90 -13.98
C THR A 112 14.15 17.08 -13.88
N PRO A 113 13.60 18.25 -14.24
CA PRO A 113 12.17 18.48 -14.17
C PRO A 113 11.39 17.57 -15.13
N ASP A 114 10.28 17.05 -14.68
CA ASP A 114 9.25 16.44 -15.52
C ASP A 114 7.86 16.71 -14.91
N ASP A 115 6.82 16.22 -15.57
CA ASP A 115 5.43 16.46 -15.15
C ASP A 115 4.99 15.55 -13.97
N ASN A 116 5.88 14.67 -13.46
CA ASN A 116 5.57 13.80 -12.35
C ASN A 116 6.00 14.42 -11.02
N ALA A 117 5.29 14.12 -9.95
CA ALA A 117 5.67 14.56 -8.61
C ALA A 117 7.05 14.02 -8.20
N ASP A 118 7.89 14.86 -7.62
CA ASP A 118 9.21 14.50 -7.11
C ASP A 118 9.13 13.55 -5.94
N CYS A 119 8.10 13.70 -5.13
CA CYS A 119 7.91 12.92 -3.91
C CYS A 119 6.43 12.66 -3.62
N GLU A 120 6.18 11.75 -2.72
CA GLU A 120 4.89 11.55 -2.09
C GLU A 120 5.01 11.74 -0.58
N LEU A 121 3.92 12.21 0.04
CA LEU A 121 3.88 12.56 1.44
C LEU A 121 2.93 11.64 2.19
N ALA A 122 3.40 11.10 3.31
CA ALA A 122 2.55 10.39 4.26
C ALA A 122 2.49 11.11 5.60
N TRP A 123 1.28 11.33 6.08
CA TRP A 123 1.03 11.71 7.45
C TRP A 123 1.14 10.48 8.37
N THR A 124 1.65 10.69 9.58
CA THR A 124 1.69 9.60 10.56
C THR A 124 1.58 10.12 11.99
N ASN A 125 0.99 9.30 12.87
CA ASN A 125 0.97 9.50 14.31
C ASN A 125 2.04 8.65 15.04
N LEU A 126 3.05 8.14 14.35
CA LEU A 126 4.10 7.31 14.95
C LEU A 126 5.04 8.08 15.89
N GLY A 127 4.95 9.40 15.88
CA GLY A 127 5.83 10.28 16.64
C GLY A 127 7.23 10.43 16.03
N GLY A 128 8.01 11.31 16.65
CA GLY A 128 9.35 11.68 16.18
C GLY A 128 9.32 12.65 14.98
N PRO A 129 10.48 13.05 14.46
CA PRO A 129 10.60 14.04 13.40
C PRO A 129 10.20 13.46 12.04
N ALA A 130 9.92 14.35 11.08
CA ALA A 130 9.75 13.99 9.67
C ALA A 130 10.99 13.26 9.12
N ARG A 131 10.77 12.33 8.21
CA ARG A 131 11.82 11.49 7.61
C ARG A 131 11.66 11.43 6.09
N ILE A 132 12.77 11.27 5.40
CA ILE A 132 12.83 11.06 3.96
C ILE A 132 13.23 9.61 3.71
N PHE A 133 12.46 8.93 2.88
CA PHE A 133 12.82 7.65 2.26
C PHE A 133 13.17 7.92 0.80
N ARG A 134 14.41 7.64 0.39
CA ARG A 134 14.87 7.80 -0.99
C ARG A 134 14.85 6.47 -1.70
N HIS A 135 14.07 6.40 -2.78
CA HIS A 135 13.97 5.19 -3.58
C HIS A 135 13.46 5.55 -4.97
N LEU A 136 14.35 5.47 -5.96
CA LEU A 136 14.02 5.79 -7.34
C LEU A 136 12.83 4.96 -7.83
N TRP A 137 11.78 5.64 -8.26
CA TRP A 137 10.58 5.01 -8.81
C TRP A 137 9.89 5.94 -9.81
N ARG A 138 10.41 5.96 -11.04
CA ARG A 138 9.97 6.89 -12.07
C ARG A 138 9.75 6.15 -13.39
N GLY A 139 8.52 5.83 -13.69
CA GLY A 139 8.17 5.05 -14.88
C GLY A 139 8.95 3.75 -14.96
N THR A 140 9.83 3.59 -15.96
CA THR A 140 10.67 2.41 -16.13
C THR A 140 11.97 2.47 -15.31
N CYS A 141 12.34 3.63 -14.78
CA CYS A 141 13.52 3.80 -13.93
C CYS A 141 13.15 3.50 -12.48
N ARG A 142 13.68 2.39 -11.95
CA ARG A 142 13.36 1.91 -10.61
C ARG A 142 14.60 1.38 -9.91
N ALA A 143 14.74 1.66 -8.61
CA ALA A 143 15.82 1.12 -7.78
C ALA A 143 15.60 -0.34 -7.38
N SER A 144 14.37 -0.84 -7.46
CA SER A 144 14.00 -2.23 -7.17
C SER A 144 12.94 -2.73 -8.14
N GLU A 145 12.65 -4.05 -8.10
CA GLU A 145 11.64 -4.68 -8.95
C GLU A 145 11.90 -4.42 -10.45
N THR A 146 13.19 -4.30 -10.81
CA THR A 146 13.63 -4.13 -12.19
C THR A 146 13.36 -5.40 -12.99
N GLY A 147 12.97 -5.23 -14.26
CA GLY A 147 12.64 -6.38 -15.13
C GLY A 147 11.24 -6.95 -14.90
N THR A 148 10.49 -6.48 -13.92
CA THR A 148 9.10 -6.87 -13.72
C THR A 148 8.14 -5.87 -14.38
N PRO A 149 7.02 -6.31 -14.97
CA PRO A 149 6.00 -5.41 -15.50
C PRO A 149 5.42 -4.49 -14.40
N HIS A 150 4.86 -3.35 -14.81
CA HIS A 150 3.97 -2.60 -13.93
C HIS A 150 2.71 -3.41 -13.62
N LEU A 151 2.31 -3.41 -12.36
CA LEU A 151 1.16 -4.15 -11.85
C LEU A 151 -0.07 -3.25 -11.61
N GLY A 152 0.05 -1.95 -11.83
CA GLY A 152 -1.03 -1.00 -11.66
C GLY A 152 -0.56 0.45 -11.92
N PRO A 153 -1.51 1.41 -12.10
CA PRO A 153 -1.18 2.79 -12.45
C PRO A 153 -0.41 3.51 -11.33
N THR A 154 -0.77 3.25 -10.09
CA THR A 154 -0.23 3.89 -8.88
C THR A 154 0.62 2.94 -8.04
N GLN A 155 1.23 1.93 -8.69
CA GLN A 155 2.03 0.91 -7.99
C GLN A 155 3.13 1.54 -7.14
N LYS A 156 3.18 1.16 -5.85
CA LYS A 156 4.28 1.48 -4.94
C LYS A 156 5.28 0.32 -4.82
N PRO A 157 6.58 0.61 -4.53
CA PRO A 157 7.59 -0.43 -4.36
C PRO A 157 7.43 -1.17 -3.02
N ILE A 158 7.78 -2.45 -2.99
CA ILE A 158 7.84 -3.26 -1.77
C ILE A 158 8.76 -2.61 -0.73
N ALA A 159 9.86 -1.99 -1.18
CA ALA A 159 10.80 -1.30 -0.33
C ALA A 159 10.16 -0.17 0.51
N LEU A 160 9.12 0.49 -0.02
CA LEU A 160 8.40 1.53 0.71
C LEU A 160 7.61 0.96 1.88
N SER A 161 6.86 -0.13 1.67
CA SER A 161 6.13 -0.83 2.75
C SER A 161 7.10 -1.38 3.80
N THR A 162 8.22 -1.96 3.37
CA THR A 162 9.28 -2.44 4.28
C THR A 162 9.81 -1.29 5.15
N TYR A 163 10.10 -0.13 4.54
CA TYR A 163 10.55 1.05 5.28
C TYR A 163 9.52 1.51 6.32
N VAL A 164 8.24 1.57 5.95
CA VAL A 164 7.15 1.95 6.86
C VAL A 164 7.06 0.99 8.04
N PHE A 165 7.11 -0.32 7.80
CA PHE A 165 7.03 -1.33 8.85
C PHE A 165 8.24 -1.27 9.80
N GLN A 166 9.44 -1.06 9.28
CA GLN A 166 10.65 -0.85 10.08
C GLN A 166 10.56 0.44 10.91
N ARG A 167 10.10 1.55 10.31
CA ARG A 167 9.88 2.80 11.03
C ARG A 167 8.84 2.65 12.12
N ALA A 168 7.80 1.90 11.88
CA ALA A 168 6.82 1.53 12.89
C ALA A 168 7.38 0.53 13.92
N LYS A 169 8.62 0.06 13.78
CA LYS A 169 9.27 -0.91 14.69
C LYS A 169 8.41 -2.17 14.89
N LEU A 170 7.79 -2.63 13.81
CA LEU A 170 6.99 -3.85 13.86
C LEU A 170 7.87 -5.05 14.10
N LYS A 171 7.32 -6.02 14.83
CA LYS A 171 7.97 -7.29 15.18
C LYS A 171 7.22 -8.44 14.52
N ARG A 172 7.91 -9.56 14.37
CA ARG A 172 7.29 -10.81 13.93
C ARG A 172 5.99 -11.09 14.70
N GLY A 173 4.93 -11.43 13.99
CA GLY A 173 3.61 -11.69 14.53
C GLY A 173 2.72 -10.47 14.74
N ASP A 174 3.24 -9.24 14.62
CA ASP A 174 2.42 -8.03 14.67
C ASP A 174 1.40 -8.00 13.53
N LEU A 175 0.21 -7.49 13.81
CA LEU A 175 -0.88 -7.38 12.83
C LEU A 175 -0.86 -6.01 12.15
N VAL A 176 -0.86 -6.01 10.83
CA VAL A 176 -1.03 -4.81 9.99
C VAL A 176 -2.40 -4.85 9.33
N LEU A 177 -3.13 -3.74 9.41
CA LEU A 177 -4.32 -3.49 8.59
C LEU A 177 -3.91 -2.66 7.36
N VAL A 178 -4.24 -3.17 6.17
CA VAL A 178 -4.03 -2.51 4.88
C VAL A 178 -5.41 -2.27 4.24
N PRO A 179 -6.03 -1.10 4.48
CA PRO A 179 -7.41 -0.83 4.07
C PRO A 179 -7.58 -0.58 2.57
N TYR A 180 -6.50 -0.27 1.86
CA TYR A 180 -6.45 0.00 0.41
C TYR A 180 -5.26 -0.75 -0.17
N LEU A 181 -5.50 -1.98 -0.61
CA LEU A 181 -4.42 -2.93 -0.96
C LEU A 181 -3.71 -2.56 -2.27
N GLY A 182 -4.46 -2.09 -3.27
CA GLY A 182 -3.94 -1.79 -4.59
C GLY A 182 -3.14 -2.95 -5.19
N SER A 183 -1.95 -2.68 -5.70
CA SER A 183 -1.04 -3.71 -6.22
C SER A 183 -0.33 -4.54 -5.14
N GLY A 184 -0.62 -4.31 -3.87
CA GLY A 184 -0.23 -5.12 -2.71
C GLY A 184 1.26 -5.15 -2.36
N PRO A 185 2.00 -4.03 -2.34
CA PRO A 185 3.40 -4.03 -1.92
C PRO A 185 3.60 -4.46 -0.47
N ASP A 186 2.56 -4.31 0.35
CA ASP A 186 2.55 -4.65 1.77
C ASP A 186 2.65 -6.15 2.03
N LEU A 187 2.04 -6.96 1.17
CA LEU A 187 1.98 -8.41 1.40
C LEU A 187 3.38 -9.05 1.37
N PRO A 188 4.20 -8.87 0.32
CA PRO A 188 5.56 -9.41 0.32
C PRO A 188 6.46 -8.78 1.38
N ALA A 189 6.29 -7.49 1.71
CA ALA A 189 7.02 -6.85 2.80
C ALA A 189 6.67 -7.48 4.15
N ALA A 190 5.39 -7.79 4.39
CA ALA A 190 4.92 -8.44 5.59
C ALA A 190 5.44 -9.89 5.72
N VAL A 191 5.40 -10.66 4.62
CA VAL A 191 5.98 -12.02 4.59
C VAL A 191 7.45 -12.00 4.97
N ALA A 192 8.24 -11.08 4.37
CA ALA A 192 9.67 -10.97 4.66
C ALA A 192 9.96 -10.63 6.13
N MET A 193 9.04 -9.97 6.83
CA MET A 193 9.17 -9.60 8.24
C MET A 193 8.39 -10.53 9.19
N GLY A 194 7.69 -11.54 8.67
CA GLY A 194 6.87 -12.46 9.46
C GLY A 194 5.71 -11.76 10.16
N LEU A 195 5.08 -10.79 9.51
CA LEU A 195 3.91 -10.05 10.03
C LEU A 195 2.62 -10.77 9.64
N ARG A 196 1.55 -10.46 10.35
CA ARG A 196 0.19 -10.84 9.97
C ARG A 196 -0.48 -9.66 9.28
N VAL A 197 -1.35 -9.93 8.30
CA VAL A 197 -2.02 -8.88 7.52
C VAL A 197 -3.51 -9.16 7.35
N ILE A 198 -4.32 -8.14 7.58
CA ILE A 198 -5.67 -8.05 7.04
C ILE A 198 -5.63 -6.96 5.99
N ALA A 199 -5.90 -7.32 4.74
CA ALA A 199 -5.87 -6.41 3.61
C ALA A 199 -7.23 -6.35 2.92
N CYS A 200 -7.62 -5.17 2.48
CA CYS A 200 -8.90 -4.92 1.83
C CYS A 200 -8.69 -4.14 0.53
N ASP A 201 -9.47 -4.46 -0.48
CA ASP A 201 -9.63 -3.65 -1.69
C ASP A 201 -11.03 -3.89 -2.25
N VAL A 202 -11.61 -2.88 -2.87
CA VAL A 202 -12.93 -3.01 -3.51
C VAL A 202 -12.81 -3.64 -4.90
N GLU A 203 -11.65 -3.51 -5.52
CA GLU A 203 -11.38 -3.98 -6.86
C GLU A 203 -10.78 -5.39 -6.84
N ARG A 204 -11.49 -6.33 -7.46
CA ARG A 204 -11.05 -7.72 -7.54
C ARG A 204 -9.68 -7.86 -8.22
N TRP A 205 -9.44 -7.10 -9.27
CA TRP A 205 -8.16 -7.15 -9.99
C TRP A 205 -6.97 -6.72 -9.13
N CYS A 206 -7.19 -5.79 -8.18
CA CYS A 206 -6.20 -5.41 -7.17
C CYS A 206 -5.90 -6.59 -6.24
N CYS A 207 -6.95 -7.24 -5.73
CA CYS A 207 -6.79 -8.42 -4.87
C CYS A 207 -6.01 -9.53 -5.61
N ASP A 208 -6.41 -9.87 -6.84
CA ASP A 208 -5.75 -10.90 -7.64
C ASP A 208 -4.28 -10.54 -7.94
N THR A 209 -4.00 -9.28 -8.26
CA THR A 209 -2.64 -8.76 -8.49
C THR A 209 -1.78 -8.87 -7.24
N ALA A 210 -2.29 -8.45 -6.09
CA ALA A 210 -1.57 -8.49 -4.82
C ALA A 210 -1.24 -9.93 -4.39
N ILE A 211 -2.19 -10.86 -4.56
CA ILE A 211 -1.99 -12.29 -4.29
C ILE A 211 -0.94 -12.88 -5.25
N GLY A 212 -1.02 -12.55 -6.55
CA GLY A 212 -0.04 -12.97 -7.55
C GLY A 212 1.38 -12.46 -7.22
N ARG A 213 1.50 -11.26 -6.67
CA ARG A 213 2.78 -10.67 -6.25
C ARG A 213 3.42 -11.43 -5.09
N LEU A 214 2.63 -12.05 -4.20
CA LEU A 214 3.14 -12.96 -3.17
C LEU A 214 3.78 -14.20 -3.77
N GLY A 215 3.14 -14.85 -4.74
CA GLY A 215 3.63 -16.08 -5.37
C GLY A 215 4.98 -15.94 -6.06
N ALA A 216 5.33 -14.75 -6.53
CA ALA A 216 6.63 -14.47 -7.14
C ALA A 216 7.80 -14.47 -6.13
N ILE A 217 7.52 -14.27 -4.83
CA ILE A 217 8.53 -14.11 -3.77
C ILE A 217 8.66 -15.36 -2.90
N THR A 218 7.60 -16.14 -2.73
CA THR A 218 7.60 -17.36 -1.90
C THR A 218 8.52 -18.45 -2.44
N ASN A 219 8.93 -18.37 -3.70
CA ASN A 219 9.94 -19.27 -4.27
C ASN A 219 11.36 -19.00 -3.76
N GLU A 220 11.62 -17.91 -3.04
CA GLU A 220 12.99 -17.57 -2.60
C GLU A 220 13.26 -17.62 -1.08
N ARG A 221 12.25 -17.56 -0.20
CA ARG A 221 12.48 -17.66 1.26
C ARG A 221 11.21 -18.07 2.02
N ALA A 222 11.14 -19.31 2.43
CA ALA A 222 10.18 -19.73 3.45
C ALA A 222 10.58 -19.14 4.82
N ALA A 223 9.90 -18.08 5.26
CA ALA A 223 9.92 -17.69 6.67
C ALA A 223 9.14 -18.73 7.49
N GLU A 224 9.55 -19.00 8.74
CA GLU A 224 8.75 -19.85 9.62
C GLU A 224 7.33 -19.27 9.78
N PRO A 225 6.30 -20.09 9.78
CA PRO A 225 4.91 -19.62 9.84
C PRO A 225 4.64 -18.81 11.13
N VAL A 226 3.85 -17.74 11.00
CA VAL A 226 3.23 -17.02 12.12
C VAL A 226 1.81 -17.56 12.31
N GLY A 227 1.30 -17.58 13.54
CA GLY A 227 0.00 -18.16 13.81
C GLY A 227 -1.14 -17.51 13.00
N PRO A 228 -2.27 -18.24 12.81
CA PRO A 228 -3.39 -17.79 12.00
C PRO A 228 -4.06 -16.54 12.56
N LEU A 229 -4.64 -15.72 11.67
CA LEU A 229 -5.41 -14.52 12.02
C LEU A 229 -6.74 -14.87 12.71
N PHE A 230 -7.33 -15.98 12.31
CA PHE A 230 -8.61 -16.46 12.83
C PHE A 230 -8.46 -17.85 13.43
N SER A 231 -8.95 -18.04 14.66
CA SER A 231 -9.13 -19.37 15.24
C SER A 231 -10.29 -20.06 14.53
N ARG A 232 -10.18 -21.37 14.27
CA ARG A 232 -11.27 -22.17 13.72
C ARG A 232 -12.40 -22.31 14.75
#